data_368b6e28c88deea0ecdf789654a51e0f
#
_entry.id   368b6e28c88deea0ecdf789654a51e0f
#
_cell.length_a   1.000
_cell.length_b   1.000
_cell.length_c   1.000
_cell.angle_alpha   90.00
_cell.angle_beta   90.00
_cell.angle_gamma   90.00
#
_symmetry.space_group_name_H-M   'P 1'
#
loop_
_entity.id
_entity.type
_entity.pdbx_description
1 polymer ?
#
loop_
_entity_poly.entity_id
_entity_poly.type
_entity_poly.pdbx_seq_one_letter_code
_entity_poly.pdbx_strand_id
1 'polypeptide(L)'
;MSIVLHGVAAGKGIAIGHAHLITRGTAEVPQYDIDPDKLDAEVARFDNAIKATRKELEQLRGAIPENAPTELGAFISLHLMLLTDVTLSREPIDILREQKINAEWALKLQSDKLAAQFDSIDDDYLRERKQDMLQVVRRIHNNLVGQSNEINLAGNLLDDTVLIAHDLSPADTVLFKEQHITAFVTDAGGPTSHTAILGRSLDIPSVIGLHNARKLITENEIVIVDGINGVLIIDPDEVVLNEYRRLAREYRSHKRELNKIKKTAATTADGINIELLANIESAEDIKALHNFGADGVGLFRSEFLYLNRDSMPTEDEQYEVYAGIVKKLKGKNITIRTVDLGVDKNPRWFGQNSTPNGSLNPALGLTGIRLCLAEPVMFRTQMRAILRAAAHGPVRMMWPMITSISEVRQCLIHLDTAQRQLTERGETFGPVSIGCMIEIPSAAMTVGSILKLVDFVSIGTNDLIQYLLSVDRGDDSVSHLYQPGHPAVLKTLQHIIRTANRMEKGVSICGEMAGDTVFTRLLLGMGLRRFSMNPNNLLSVKNIILHSHTGHLENDAAKILRCEDPEKAEKLIKILNQSEQAESQAV
;
A
#
# COMPACT_ATOMS: atom_id res chain seq x y z
N MET A 1 -34.37 12.03 -9.91
CA MET A 1 -34.15 10.59 -10.21
C MET A 1 -32.71 10.26 -9.79
N SER A 2 -32.55 9.49 -8.73
CA SER A 2 -31.20 9.19 -8.19
C SER A 2 -30.36 8.43 -9.20
N ILE A 3 -29.14 8.90 -9.47
CA ILE A 3 -28.17 8.23 -10.34
C ILE A 3 -27.16 7.52 -9.44
N VAL A 4 -26.92 6.25 -9.71
CA VAL A 4 -25.94 5.43 -8.97
C VAL A 4 -24.77 5.09 -9.88
N LEU A 5 -23.55 5.43 -9.43
CA LEU A 5 -22.32 5.10 -10.11
C LEU A 5 -21.48 4.15 -9.23
N HIS A 6 -20.82 3.20 -9.87
CA HIS A 6 -19.93 2.26 -9.22
C HIS A 6 -18.48 2.54 -9.63
N GLY A 7 -17.62 2.60 -8.66
CA GLY A 7 -16.18 2.78 -8.80
C GLY A 7 -15.41 1.90 -7.81
N VAL A 8 -14.17 2.25 -7.58
CA VAL A 8 -13.29 1.55 -6.64
C VAL A 8 -13.34 2.25 -5.27
N ALA A 9 -13.62 1.47 -4.21
CA ALA A 9 -13.54 1.93 -2.83
C ALA A 9 -12.10 2.28 -2.45
N ALA A 10 -11.81 3.54 -2.17
CA ALA A 10 -10.47 4.00 -1.81
C ALA A 10 -10.33 4.33 -0.32
N GLY A 11 -11.24 5.10 0.25
CA GLY A 11 -11.28 5.40 1.68
C GLY A 11 -12.58 4.92 2.30
N LYS A 12 -12.51 4.17 3.40
CA LYS A 12 -13.68 3.58 4.08
C LYS A 12 -14.52 4.62 4.81
N GLY A 13 -15.82 4.53 4.67
CA GLY A 13 -16.79 5.36 5.37
C GLY A 13 -17.93 5.79 4.46
N ILE A 14 -18.91 6.51 5.05
CA ILE A 14 -20.05 7.06 4.34
C ILE A 14 -20.10 8.55 4.61
N ALA A 15 -20.11 9.36 3.55
CA ALA A 15 -20.30 10.79 3.60
C ALA A 15 -21.53 11.21 2.78
N ILE A 16 -22.23 12.20 3.29
CA ILE A 16 -23.35 12.87 2.62
C ILE A 16 -23.00 14.35 2.63
N GLY A 17 -23.01 14.98 1.48
CA GLY A 17 -22.63 16.39 1.40
C GLY A 17 -22.92 17.02 0.04
N HIS A 18 -22.44 18.23 -0.13
CA HIS A 18 -22.62 19.01 -1.34
C HIS A 18 -21.41 18.85 -2.25
N ALA A 19 -21.67 18.56 -3.52
CA ALA A 19 -20.63 18.40 -4.53
C ALA A 19 -19.94 19.72 -4.84
N HIS A 20 -18.61 19.72 -4.79
CA HIS A 20 -17.78 20.81 -5.28
C HIS A 20 -16.93 20.31 -6.43
N LEU A 21 -17.19 20.85 -7.63
CA LEU A 21 -16.55 20.42 -8.88
C LEU A 21 -15.19 21.10 -9.06
N ILE A 22 -14.13 20.33 -8.98
CA ILE A 22 -12.80 20.82 -9.36
C ILE A 22 -12.70 20.82 -10.88
N THR A 23 -13.00 21.96 -11.48
CA THR A 23 -12.74 22.21 -12.90
C THR A 23 -11.32 22.72 -13.09
N ARG A 24 -10.40 21.79 -13.29
CA ARG A 24 -9.11 22.14 -13.88
C ARG A 24 -9.31 22.17 -15.39
N GLY A 25 -9.52 23.38 -15.93
CA GLY A 25 -9.68 23.55 -17.37
C GLY A 25 -8.46 22.96 -18.10
N THR A 26 -8.70 22.07 -19.05
CA THR A 26 -7.80 21.92 -20.18
C THR A 26 -7.95 23.21 -20.99
N ALA A 27 -7.19 24.25 -20.63
CA ALA A 27 -7.11 25.43 -21.46
C ALA A 27 -6.62 24.96 -22.83
N GLU A 28 -7.36 25.25 -23.88
CA GLU A 28 -6.84 25.08 -25.23
C GLU A 28 -5.51 25.84 -25.29
N VAL A 29 -4.44 25.11 -25.59
CA VAL A 29 -3.10 25.70 -25.67
C VAL A 29 -3.04 26.47 -26.98
N PRO A 30 -3.00 27.80 -26.96
CA PRO A 30 -2.94 28.58 -28.20
C PRO A 30 -1.58 28.35 -28.85
N GLN A 31 -1.60 28.21 -30.19
CA GLN A 31 -0.39 28.19 -31.00
C GLN A 31 -0.23 29.56 -31.70
N TYR A 32 0.93 30.18 -31.54
CA TYR A 32 1.30 31.39 -32.28
C TYR A 32 2.81 31.47 -32.46
N ASP A 33 3.22 32.16 -33.55
CA ASP A 33 4.61 32.35 -33.90
C ASP A 33 5.24 33.49 -33.09
N ILE A 34 6.50 33.33 -32.73
CA ILE A 34 7.29 34.33 -31.97
C ILE A 34 8.28 35.00 -32.91
N ASP A 35 8.29 36.31 -32.90
CA ASP A 35 9.30 37.08 -33.62
C ASP A 35 10.71 36.69 -33.18
N PRO A 36 11.70 36.56 -34.11
CA PRO A 36 13.07 36.19 -33.77
C PRO A 36 13.71 37.04 -32.67
N ASP A 37 13.38 38.31 -32.61
CA ASP A 37 13.91 39.28 -31.61
C ASP A 37 13.30 39.04 -30.21
N LYS A 38 12.21 38.29 -30.08
CA LYS A 38 11.52 38.01 -28.83
C LYS A 38 11.77 36.58 -28.31
N LEU A 39 12.51 35.76 -29.06
CA LEU A 39 12.76 34.36 -28.69
C LEU A 39 13.43 34.19 -27.33
N ASP A 40 14.45 35.02 -27.04
CA ASP A 40 15.15 34.96 -25.76
C ASP A 40 14.26 35.40 -24.57
N ALA A 41 13.33 36.34 -24.80
CA ALA A 41 12.34 36.71 -23.79
C ALA A 41 11.35 35.56 -23.52
N GLU A 42 10.95 34.82 -24.55
CA GLU A 42 10.06 33.69 -24.43
C GLU A 42 10.75 32.52 -23.74
N VAL A 43 12.03 32.24 -24.03
CA VAL A 43 12.85 31.28 -23.29
C VAL A 43 12.95 31.66 -21.80
N ALA A 44 13.21 32.97 -21.52
CA ALA A 44 13.26 33.43 -20.12
C ALA A 44 11.90 33.26 -19.40
N ARG A 45 10.78 33.41 -20.13
CA ARG A 45 9.43 33.17 -19.60
C ARG A 45 9.24 31.70 -19.23
N PHE A 46 9.68 30.76 -20.08
CA PHE A 46 9.66 29.34 -19.81
C PHE A 46 10.52 28.96 -18.59
N ASP A 47 11.78 29.44 -18.55
CA ASP A 47 12.69 29.23 -17.42
C ASP A 47 12.12 29.75 -16.09
N ASN A 48 11.43 30.89 -16.13
CA ASN A 48 10.76 31.44 -14.94
C ASN A 48 9.58 30.56 -14.49
N ALA A 49 8.83 29.99 -15.43
CA ALA A 49 7.74 29.04 -15.09
C ALA A 49 8.28 27.75 -14.45
N ILE A 50 9.41 27.21 -14.95
CA ILE A 50 10.09 26.07 -14.32
C ILE A 50 10.53 26.41 -12.88
N LYS A 51 11.15 27.60 -12.68
CA LYS A 51 11.58 28.06 -11.34
C LYS A 51 10.38 28.26 -10.40
N ALA A 52 9.29 28.84 -10.91
CA ALA A 52 8.05 29.01 -10.12
C ALA A 52 7.45 27.66 -9.70
N THR A 53 7.37 26.70 -10.63
CA THR A 53 6.89 25.35 -10.37
C THR A 53 7.77 24.62 -9.32
N ARG A 54 9.08 24.78 -9.42
CA ARG A 54 10.01 24.22 -8.43
C ARG A 54 9.77 24.81 -7.04
N LYS A 55 9.68 26.14 -6.94
CA LYS A 55 9.44 26.83 -5.67
C LYS A 55 8.12 26.38 -5.03
N GLU A 56 7.08 26.26 -5.83
CA GLU A 56 5.78 25.75 -5.41
C GLU A 56 5.88 24.32 -4.82
N LEU A 57 6.54 23.39 -5.54
CA LEU A 57 6.72 22.02 -5.06
C LEU A 57 7.60 21.95 -3.81
N GLU A 58 8.61 22.79 -3.67
CA GLU A 58 9.43 22.89 -2.45
C GLU A 58 8.61 23.41 -1.26
N GLN A 59 7.74 24.39 -1.47
CA GLN A 59 6.80 24.87 -0.46
C GLN A 59 5.82 23.79 -0.03
N LEU A 60 5.23 23.07 -0.99
CA LEU A 60 4.35 21.93 -0.72
C LEU A 60 5.07 20.85 0.08
N ARG A 61 6.34 20.54 -0.27
CA ARG A 61 7.15 19.58 0.48
C ARG A 61 7.38 20.04 1.92
N GLY A 62 7.61 21.33 2.13
CA GLY A 62 7.76 21.91 3.48
C GLY A 62 6.47 21.99 4.29
N ALA A 63 5.32 22.02 3.61
CA ALA A 63 3.99 22.05 4.23
C ALA A 63 3.44 20.65 4.57
N ILE A 64 4.13 19.57 4.16
CA ILE A 64 3.72 18.21 4.50
C ILE A 64 3.75 18.05 6.02
N PRO A 65 2.62 17.70 6.66
CA PRO A 65 2.62 17.44 8.09
C PRO A 65 3.53 16.26 8.45
N GLU A 66 4.21 16.30 9.60
CA GLU A 66 5.07 15.19 10.08
C GLU A 66 4.34 13.84 10.20
N ASN A 67 3.02 13.83 10.22
CA ASN A 67 2.17 12.65 10.29
C ASN A 67 1.52 12.29 8.95
N ALA A 68 1.93 12.93 7.85
CA ALA A 68 1.48 12.57 6.51
C ALA A 68 2.17 11.29 6.04
N PRO A 69 1.54 10.53 5.12
CA PRO A 69 2.15 9.36 4.50
C PRO A 69 3.49 9.70 3.82
N THR A 70 4.47 8.80 3.97
CA THR A 70 5.81 8.98 3.35
C THR A 70 5.76 9.06 1.84
N GLU A 71 4.78 8.40 1.23
CA GLU A 71 4.53 8.41 -0.21
C GLU A 71 4.29 9.83 -0.72
N LEU A 72 3.68 10.69 0.08
CA LEU A 72 3.42 12.07 -0.27
C LEU A 72 4.73 12.84 -0.48
N GLY A 73 5.71 12.67 0.42
CA GLY A 73 7.03 13.27 0.30
C GLY A 73 7.85 12.71 -0.86
N ALA A 74 7.78 11.38 -1.07
CA ALA A 74 8.44 10.71 -2.18
C ALA A 74 7.89 11.19 -3.53
N PHE A 75 6.59 11.37 -3.62
CA PHE A 75 5.91 11.84 -4.82
C PHE A 75 6.30 13.29 -5.19
N ILE A 76 6.31 14.22 -4.22
CA ILE A 76 6.75 15.59 -4.47
C ILE A 76 8.24 15.62 -4.86
N SER A 77 9.05 14.76 -4.25
CA SER A 77 10.46 14.63 -4.62
C SER A 77 10.65 14.11 -6.05
N LEU A 78 9.80 13.19 -6.50
CA LEU A 78 9.76 12.73 -7.89
C LEU A 78 9.41 13.87 -8.85
N HIS A 79 8.40 14.69 -8.54
CA HIS A 79 8.05 15.83 -9.38
C HIS A 79 9.18 16.85 -9.45
N LEU A 80 9.88 17.09 -8.34
CA LEU A 80 11.09 17.95 -8.33
C LEU A 80 12.20 17.35 -9.21
N MET A 81 12.36 16.04 -9.24
CA MET A 81 13.33 15.36 -10.10
C MET A 81 12.95 15.50 -11.58
N LEU A 82 11.67 15.28 -11.94
CA LEU A 82 11.17 15.45 -13.30
C LEU A 82 11.39 16.89 -13.83
N LEU A 83 11.27 17.91 -12.99
CA LEU A 83 11.58 19.29 -13.36
C LEU A 83 13.07 19.53 -13.69
N THR A 84 13.98 18.67 -13.22
CA THR A 84 15.41 18.75 -13.54
C THR A 84 15.80 17.93 -14.77
N ASP A 85 14.90 17.10 -15.25
CA ASP A 85 15.13 16.26 -16.42
C ASP A 85 15.26 17.12 -17.68
N VAL A 86 16.22 16.78 -18.53
CA VAL A 86 16.49 17.49 -19.79
C VAL A 86 15.28 17.48 -20.71
N THR A 87 14.51 16.40 -20.69
CA THR A 87 13.32 16.20 -21.53
C THR A 87 12.20 17.20 -21.24
N LEU A 88 12.09 17.69 -20.00
CA LEU A 88 11.10 18.71 -19.61
C LEU A 88 11.70 20.10 -19.43
N SER A 89 12.99 20.21 -19.12
CA SER A 89 13.63 21.50 -18.83
C SER A 89 14.31 22.14 -20.03
N ARG A 90 14.80 21.38 -21.02
CA ARG A 90 15.57 21.88 -22.16
C ARG A 90 14.96 21.55 -23.52
N GLU A 91 14.50 20.32 -23.76
CA GLU A 91 13.93 19.97 -25.07
C GLU A 91 12.78 20.90 -25.49
N PRO A 92 11.86 21.38 -24.63
CA PRO A 92 10.87 22.39 -25.01
C PRO A 92 11.48 23.71 -25.50
N ILE A 93 12.61 24.12 -24.92
CA ILE A 93 13.34 25.34 -25.34
C ILE A 93 13.93 25.15 -26.75
N ASP A 94 14.46 23.97 -27.04
CA ASP A 94 15.01 23.67 -28.36
C ASP A 94 13.89 23.67 -29.41
N ILE A 95 12.73 23.06 -29.12
CA ILE A 95 11.54 23.12 -30.00
C ILE A 95 11.07 24.57 -30.21
N LEU A 96 11.00 25.37 -29.15
CA LEU A 96 10.63 26.79 -29.21
C LEU A 96 11.54 27.58 -30.14
N ARG A 97 12.86 27.38 -30.03
CA ARG A 97 13.85 28.06 -30.88
C ARG A 97 13.84 27.61 -32.32
N GLU A 98 13.72 26.28 -32.56
CA GLU A 98 13.71 25.72 -33.91
C GLU A 98 12.44 26.11 -34.69
N GLN A 99 11.27 25.98 -34.04
CA GLN A 99 9.99 26.22 -34.68
C GLN A 99 9.49 27.66 -34.52
N LYS A 100 10.14 28.50 -33.68
CA LYS A 100 9.78 29.90 -33.39
C LYS A 100 8.33 30.05 -32.89
N ILE A 101 7.91 29.15 -32.03
CA ILE A 101 6.56 29.05 -31.45
C ILE A 101 6.57 29.46 -29.97
N ASN A 102 5.40 29.73 -29.40
CA ASN A 102 5.24 30.06 -27.99
C ASN A 102 5.57 28.88 -27.04
N ALA A 103 5.95 29.20 -25.82
CA ALA A 103 6.41 28.25 -24.81
C ALA A 103 5.36 27.21 -24.46
N GLU A 104 4.08 27.58 -24.38
CA GLU A 104 2.98 26.65 -24.08
C GLU A 104 2.84 25.57 -25.15
N TRP A 105 2.93 25.97 -26.44
CA TRP A 105 2.82 25.05 -27.55
C TRP A 105 4.05 24.13 -27.64
N ALA A 106 5.26 24.66 -27.43
CA ALA A 106 6.48 23.87 -27.38
C ALA A 106 6.44 22.83 -26.25
N LEU A 107 5.97 23.21 -25.06
CA LEU A 107 5.76 22.30 -23.94
C LEU A 107 4.72 21.21 -24.28
N LYS A 108 3.63 21.57 -24.96
CA LYS A 108 2.60 20.63 -25.40
C LYS A 108 3.17 19.61 -26.38
N LEU A 109 3.90 20.04 -27.41
CA LEU A 109 4.51 19.14 -28.39
C LEU A 109 5.46 18.13 -27.73
N GLN A 110 6.26 18.59 -26.79
CA GLN A 110 7.15 17.72 -26.04
C GLN A 110 6.38 16.74 -25.15
N SER A 111 5.33 17.21 -24.48
CA SER A 111 4.46 16.37 -23.65
C SER A 111 3.77 15.29 -24.49
N ASP A 112 3.25 15.63 -25.66
CA ASP A 112 2.58 14.68 -26.55
C ASP A 112 3.58 13.61 -27.05
N LYS A 113 4.82 14.03 -27.39
CA LYS A 113 5.91 13.13 -27.76
C LYS A 113 6.26 12.14 -26.64
N LEU A 114 6.43 12.63 -25.41
CA LEU A 114 6.72 11.81 -24.25
C LEU A 114 5.55 10.86 -23.92
N ALA A 115 4.31 11.36 -23.98
CA ALA A 115 3.13 10.57 -23.75
C ALA A 115 3.02 9.39 -24.74
N ALA A 116 3.30 9.64 -26.04
CA ALA A 116 3.32 8.60 -27.05
C ALA A 116 4.44 7.55 -26.80
N GLN A 117 5.59 7.97 -26.29
CA GLN A 117 6.67 7.06 -25.90
C GLN A 117 6.23 6.14 -24.76
N PHE A 118 5.57 6.69 -23.71
CA PHE A 118 5.02 5.87 -22.62
C PHE A 118 3.93 4.93 -23.09
N ASP A 119 3.05 5.35 -24.02
CA ASP A 119 2.00 4.50 -24.58
C ASP A 119 2.53 3.34 -25.43
N SER A 120 3.74 3.46 -25.97
CA SER A 120 4.40 2.38 -26.72
C SER A 120 5.01 1.30 -25.83
N ILE A 121 5.06 1.50 -24.52
CA ILE A 121 5.65 0.59 -23.55
C ILE A 121 4.51 -0.18 -22.87
N ASP A 122 4.53 -1.50 -23.01
CA ASP A 122 3.53 -2.39 -22.40
C ASP A 122 3.91 -2.72 -20.94
N ASP A 123 3.86 -1.70 -20.07
CA ASP A 123 4.20 -1.79 -18.65
C ASP A 123 3.32 -0.84 -17.83
N ASP A 124 2.54 -1.39 -16.89
CA ASP A 124 1.60 -0.65 -16.05
C ASP A 124 2.30 0.37 -15.13
N TYR A 125 3.50 0.04 -14.65
CA TYR A 125 4.30 0.95 -13.82
C TYR A 125 4.74 2.19 -14.62
N LEU A 126 5.09 2.02 -15.88
CA LEU A 126 5.46 3.14 -16.75
C LEU A 126 4.24 3.97 -17.18
N ARG A 127 3.04 3.37 -17.22
CA ARG A 127 1.79 4.13 -17.42
C ARG A 127 1.50 5.07 -16.23
N GLU A 128 1.78 4.65 -15.00
CA GLU A 128 1.67 5.54 -13.82
C GLU A 128 2.66 6.71 -13.93
N ARG A 129 3.89 6.47 -14.40
CA ARG A 129 4.90 7.51 -14.63
C ARG A 129 4.49 8.53 -15.68
N LYS A 130 3.72 8.11 -16.69
CA LYS A 130 3.09 9.04 -17.64
C LYS A 130 2.20 10.05 -16.93
N GLN A 131 1.40 9.62 -15.95
CA GLN A 131 0.53 10.51 -15.18
C GLN A 131 1.34 11.51 -14.36
N ASP A 132 2.42 11.09 -13.71
CA ASP A 132 3.32 11.96 -12.96
C ASP A 132 3.92 13.06 -13.86
N MET A 133 4.41 12.66 -15.02
CA MET A 133 4.96 13.60 -16.03
C MET A 133 3.90 14.60 -16.49
N LEU A 134 2.68 14.13 -16.82
CA LEU A 134 1.59 15.00 -17.25
C LEU A 134 1.16 15.99 -16.14
N GLN A 135 1.24 15.60 -14.88
CA GLN A 135 0.95 16.48 -13.75
C GLN A 135 2.02 17.59 -13.63
N VAL A 136 3.31 17.26 -13.82
CA VAL A 136 4.39 18.25 -13.82
C VAL A 136 4.25 19.22 -15.00
N VAL A 137 4.00 18.70 -16.21
CA VAL A 137 3.75 19.51 -17.41
C VAL A 137 2.59 20.48 -17.19
N ARG A 138 1.49 20.03 -16.59
CA ARG A 138 0.34 20.88 -16.27
C ARG A 138 0.70 22.01 -15.31
N ARG A 139 1.52 21.75 -14.29
CA ARG A 139 1.98 22.80 -13.36
C ARG A 139 2.85 23.83 -14.05
N ILE A 140 3.75 23.41 -14.93
CA ILE A 140 4.56 24.31 -15.74
C ILE A 140 3.66 25.18 -16.64
N HIS A 141 2.69 24.56 -17.31
CA HIS A 141 1.74 25.26 -18.17
C HIS A 141 0.92 26.30 -17.39
N ASN A 142 0.39 25.97 -16.24
CA ASN A 142 -0.38 26.89 -15.41
C ASN A 142 0.49 28.09 -14.99
N ASN A 143 1.74 27.87 -14.62
CA ASN A 143 2.69 28.95 -14.30
C ASN A 143 3.03 29.81 -15.54
N LEU A 144 3.06 29.22 -16.74
CA LEU A 144 3.24 29.98 -18.00
C LEU A 144 2.06 30.92 -18.29
N VAL A 145 0.83 30.45 -18.05
CA VAL A 145 -0.39 31.26 -18.31
C VAL A 145 -0.82 32.12 -17.11
N GLY A 146 -0.03 32.10 -16.02
CA GLY A 146 -0.34 32.85 -14.79
C GLY A 146 -1.56 32.35 -14.02
N GLN A 147 -1.94 31.08 -14.20
CA GLN A 147 -3.00 30.45 -13.43
C GLN A 147 -2.45 29.80 -12.16
N SER A 148 -3.20 29.90 -11.06
CA SER A 148 -2.81 29.22 -9.83
C SER A 148 -2.89 27.70 -9.99
N ASN A 149 -1.87 27.00 -9.51
CA ASN A 149 -1.88 25.54 -9.38
C ASN A 149 -2.61 25.07 -8.12
N GLU A 150 -2.89 25.96 -7.20
CA GLU A 150 -3.69 25.66 -6.02
C GLU A 150 -5.14 25.39 -6.44
N ILE A 151 -5.73 24.38 -5.85
CA ILE A 151 -7.18 24.19 -5.95
C ILE A 151 -7.79 25.42 -5.34
N ASN A 152 -8.39 26.26 -6.18
CA ASN A 152 -9.04 27.49 -5.71
C ASN A 152 -10.34 27.08 -5.01
N LEU A 153 -10.24 26.71 -3.75
CA LEU A 153 -11.36 26.46 -2.86
C LEU A 153 -11.88 27.77 -2.25
N ALA A 154 -11.57 28.92 -2.89
CA ALA A 154 -11.94 30.27 -2.44
C ALA A 154 -13.44 30.60 -2.65
N GLY A 155 -14.31 29.64 -2.42
CA GLY A 155 -15.73 29.84 -2.16
C GLY A 155 -16.02 29.44 -0.71
N ASN A 156 -17.08 29.94 -0.11
CA ASN A 156 -17.56 29.44 1.17
C ASN A 156 -17.85 27.93 1.02
N LEU A 157 -16.83 27.08 1.30
CA LEU A 157 -17.07 25.64 1.39
C LEU A 157 -18.09 25.41 2.49
N LEU A 158 -19.12 24.67 2.18
CA LEU A 158 -20.07 24.21 3.17
C LEU A 158 -19.38 23.18 4.07
N ASP A 159 -19.79 23.11 5.33
CA ASP A 159 -19.20 22.17 6.33
C ASP A 159 -19.21 20.69 5.88
N ASP A 160 -20.02 20.33 4.88
CA ASP A 160 -20.18 18.98 4.34
C ASP A 160 -19.79 18.90 2.85
N THR A 161 -18.64 19.47 2.47
CA THR A 161 -18.20 19.49 1.07
C THR A 161 -17.64 18.13 0.63
N VAL A 162 -18.12 17.64 -0.53
CA VAL A 162 -17.61 16.48 -1.26
C VAL A 162 -16.89 16.96 -2.51
N LEU A 163 -15.59 16.68 -2.63
CA LEU A 163 -14.81 17.07 -3.80
C LEU A 163 -15.02 16.10 -4.95
N ILE A 164 -15.32 16.64 -6.13
CA ILE A 164 -15.46 15.88 -7.37
C ILE A 164 -14.38 16.34 -8.35
N ALA A 165 -13.43 15.46 -8.66
CA ALA A 165 -12.31 15.79 -9.53
C ALA A 165 -12.15 14.78 -10.68
N HIS A 166 -11.39 15.15 -11.71
CA HIS A 166 -10.94 14.15 -12.69
C HIS A 166 -9.91 13.22 -12.08
N ASP A 167 -8.92 13.80 -11.43
CA ASP A 167 -7.86 13.14 -10.70
C ASP A 167 -7.36 14.10 -9.63
N LEU A 168 -6.80 13.56 -8.55
CA LEU A 168 -6.24 14.33 -7.44
C LEU A 168 -4.76 14.00 -7.29
N SER A 169 -3.95 15.05 -7.25
CA SER A 169 -2.55 14.88 -6.90
C SER A 169 -2.36 14.78 -5.38
N PRO A 170 -1.29 14.14 -4.92
CA PRO A 170 -0.95 14.14 -3.50
C PRO A 170 -0.79 15.55 -2.90
N ALA A 171 -0.36 16.52 -3.70
CA ALA A 171 -0.26 17.92 -3.29
C ALA A 171 -1.63 18.53 -2.96
N ASP A 172 -2.68 18.13 -3.67
CA ASP A 172 -4.05 18.60 -3.44
C ASP A 172 -4.59 18.11 -2.09
N THR A 173 -4.17 16.92 -1.67
CA THR A 173 -4.67 16.28 -0.44
C THR A 173 -4.10 16.89 0.85
N VAL A 174 -2.97 17.60 0.78
CA VAL A 174 -2.45 18.38 1.92
C VAL A 174 -3.48 19.42 2.35
N LEU A 175 -4.19 20.02 1.40
CA LEU A 175 -5.20 21.05 1.64
C LEU A 175 -6.50 20.50 2.26
N PHE A 176 -6.79 19.20 2.10
CA PHE A 176 -8.06 18.60 2.55
C PHE A 176 -8.24 18.65 4.07
N LYS A 177 -7.17 18.50 4.85
CA LYS A 177 -7.25 18.57 6.32
C LYS A 177 -7.53 19.96 6.85
N GLU A 178 -7.12 20.98 6.12
CA GLU A 178 -7.31 22.37 6.53
C GLU A 178 -8.70 22.92 6.17
N GLN A 179 -9.43 22.25 5.25
CA GLN A 179 -10.63 22.80 4.62
C GLN A 179 -11.89 21.98 4.86
N HIS A 180 -11.95 21.12 5.91
CA HIS A 180 -13.16 20.38 6.33
C HIS A 180 -13.85 19.55 5.23
N ILE A 181 -13.05 18.97 4.30
CA ILE A 181 -13.55 18.10 3.24
C ILE A 181 -14.01 16.78 3.84
N THR A 182 -15.27 16.40 3.59
CA THR A 182 -15.88 15.19 4.17
C THR A 182 -15.68 13.94 3.32
N ALA A 183 -15.52 14.09 2.00
CA ALA A 183 -15.25 13.00 1.06
C ALA A 183 -14.65 13.53 -0.23
N PHE A 184 -14.09 12.64 -1.03
CA PHE A 184 -13.71 12.96 -2.40
C PHE A 184 -14.03 11.82 -3.38
N VAL A 185 -14.19 12.19 -4.64
CA VAL A 185 -14.53 11.29 -5.73
C VAL A 185 -13.71 11.65 -6.97
N THR A 186 -13.23 10.66 -7.71
CA THR A 186 -12.50 10.90 -8.95
C THR A 186 -13.00 10.08 -10.13
N ASP A 187 -12.96 10.69 -11.33
CA ASP A 187 -13.24 9.99 -12.59
C ASP A 187 -12.15 8.99 -12.95
N ALA A 188 -10.88 9.35 -12.72
CA ALA A 188 -9.72 8.51 -12.94
C ALA A 188 -9.30 7.77 -11.66
N GLY A 189 -8.42 6.79 -11.80
CA GLY A 189 -7.79 6.04 -10.71
C GLY A 189 -8.20 4.58 -10.65
N GLY A 190 -7.24 3.74 -10.35
CA GLY A 190 -7.42 2.30 -10.08
C GLY A 190 -7.08 1.95 -8.63
N PRO A 191 -7.20 0.68 -8.22
CA PRO A 191 -6.95 0.23 -6.84
C PRO A 191 -5.55 0.55 -6.31
N THR A 192 -4.56 0.62 -7.20
CA THR A 192 -3.15 0.90 -6.91
C THR A 192 -2.76 2.36 -7.12
N SER A 193 -3.67 3.21 -7.63
CA SER A 193 -3.38 4.61 -7.93
C SER A 193 -3.00 5.41 -6.67
N HIS A 194 -2.22 6.47 -6.85
CA HIS A 194 -1.86 7.40 -5.77
C HIS A 194 -3.09 7.94 -5.04
N THR A 195 -4.16 8.23 -5.78
CA THR A 195 -5.45 8.69 -5.21
C THR A 195 -6.09 7.64 -4.32
N ALA A 196 -5.97 6.33 -4.67
CA ALA A 196 -6.44 5.23 -3.82
C ALA A 196 -5.63 5.11 -2.52
N ILE A 197 -4.30 5.22 -2.63
CA ILE A 197 -3.40 5.19 -1.47
C ILE A 197 -3.73 6.34 -0.52
N LEU A 198 -3.95 7.53 -1.06
CA LEU A 198 -4.31 8.72 -0.29
C LEU A 198 -5.66 8.58 0.42
N GLY A 199 -6.70 8.08 -0.26
CA GLY A 199 -8.01 7.83 0.34
C GLY A 199 -7.91 6.91 1.56
N ARG A 200 -7.13 5.83 1.43
CA ARG A 200 -6.86 4.91 2.55
C ARG A 200 -6.10 5.55 3.70
N SER A 201 -5.12 6.40 3.40
CA SER A 201 -4.24 6.99 4.41
C SER A 201 -4.86 8.19 5.16
N LEU A 202 -5.73 8.95 4.49
CA LEU A 202 -6.40 10.11 5.07
C LEU A 202 -7.63 9.72 5.93
N ASP A 203 -8.10 8.48 5.85
CA ASP A 203 -9.31 7.99 6.52
C ASP A 203 -10.57 8.81 6.15
N ILE A 204 -10.62 9.29 4.91
CA ILE A 204 -11.72 10.08 4.33
C ILE A 204 -12.49 9.19 3.34
N PRO A 205 -13.83 9.09 3.42
CA PRO A 205 -14.65 8.35 2.46
C PRO A 205 -14.33 8.74 1.03
N SER A 206 -14.00 7.77 0.18
CA SER A 206 -13.62 8.08 -1.19
C SER A 206 -13.91 6.95 -2.16
N VAL A 207 -14.34 7.35 -3.37
CA VAL A 207 -14.61 6.46 -4.49
C VAL A 207 -13.89 6.99 -5.72
N ILE A 208 -13.15 6.13 -6.40
CA ILE A 208 -12.32 6.50 -7.55
C ILE A 208 -12.68 5.67 -8.78
N GLY A 209 -12.22 6.09 -9.97
CA GLY A 209 -12.47 5.34 -11.20
C GLY A 209 -13.92 5.38 -11.69
N LEU A 210 -14.64 6.46 -11.44
CA LEU A 210 -16.04 6.61 -11.86
C LEU A 210 -16.23 7.04 -13.32
N HIS A 211 -15.15 7.37 -14.02
CA HIS A 211 -15.06 7.73 -15.44
C HIS A 211 -15.80 8.99 -15.88
N ASN A 212 -17.03 9.23 -15.45
CA ASN A 212 -17.88 10.32 -15.94
C ASN A 212 -18.66 11.06 -14.83
N ALA A 213 -18.26 10.92 -13.56
CA ALA A 213 -18.98 11.54 -12.44
C ALA A 213 -19.12 13.06 -12.60
N ARG A 214 -18.04 13.75 -12.99
CA ARG A 214 -18.02 15.21 -13.20
C ARG A 214 -18.99 15.72 -14.26
N LYS A 215 -19.36 14.88 -15.24
CA LYS A 215 -20.31 15.27 -16.29
C LYS A 215 -21.76 15.15 -15.86
N LEU A 216 -22.00 14.37 -14.82
CA LEU A 216 -23.34 14.03 -14.33
C LEU A 216 -23.73 14.83 -13.09
N ILE A 217 -22.77 15.47 -12.43
CA ILE A 217 -22.96 16.21 -11.18
C ILE A 217 -22.92 17.71 -11.46
N THR A 218 -23.81 18.44 -10.82
CA THR A 218 -23.81 19.91 -10.81
C THR A 218 -23.21 20.45 -9.51
N GLU A 219 -22.71 21.68 -9.57
CA GLU A 219 -22.13 22.35 -8.39
C GLU A 219 -23.19 22.48 -7.27
N ASN A 220 -22.81 22.21 -6.03
CA ASN A 220 -23.66 22.19 -4.84
C ASN A 220 -24.79 21.14 -4.83
N GLU A 221 -24.78 20.19 -5.73
CA GLU A 221 -25.73 19.07 -5.72
C GLU A 221 -25.48 18.12 -4.53
N ILE A 222 -26.53 17.59 -3.93
CA ILE A 222 -26.39 16.62 -2.83
C ILE A 222 -25.93 15.28 -3.38
N VAL A 223 -24.85 14.76 -2.80
CA VAL A 223 -24.28 13.45 -3.17
C VAL A 223 -24.03 12.60 -1.93
N ILE A 224 -24.07 11.28 -2.12
CA ILE A 224 -23.67 10.29 -1.12
C ILE A 224 -22.44 9.57 -1.64
N VAL A 225 -21.38 9.55 -0.85
CA VAL A 225 -20.15 8.78 -1.11
C VAL A 225 -20.10 7.60 -0.16
N ASP A 226 -20.29 6.40 -0.68
CA ASP A 226 -20.10 5.14 0.05
C ASP A 226 -18.73 4.55 -0.30
N GLY A 227 -17.73 4.93 0.46
CA GLY A 227 -16.36 4.42 0.33
C GLY A 227 -16.18 3.01 0.89
N ILE A 228 -17.22 2.36 1.41
CA ILE A 228 -17.21 0.96 1.83
C ILE A 228 -17.51 0.06 0.62
N ASN A 229 -18.55 0.43 -0.13
CA ASN A 229 -19.05 -0.34 -1.27
C ASN A 229 -18.58 0.21 -2.64
N GLY A 230 -17.83 1.32 -2.67
CA GLY A 230 -17.39 1.95 -3.90
C GLY A 230 -18.52 2.58 -4.71
N VAL A 231 -19.50 3.19 -4.04
CA VAL A 231 -20.71 3.73 -4.66
C VAL A 231 -20.79 5.24 -4.49
N LEU A 232 -21.16 5.93 -5.57
CA LEU A 232 -21.57 7.32 -5.56
C LEU A 232 -23.03 7.44 -5.96
N ILE A 233 -23.83 8.13 -5.17
CA ILE A 233 -25.24 8.40 -5.48
C ILE A 233 -25.41 9.91 -5.65
N ILE A 234 -25.96 10.30 -6.80
CA ILE A 234 -26.21 11.69 -7.21
C ILE A 234 -27.70 11.95 -7.08
N ASP A 235 -28.08 13.11 -6.56
CA ASP A 235 -29.47 13.53 -6.35
C ASP A 235 -30.33 12.43 -5.65
N PRO A 236 -29.89 11.98 -4.42
CA PRO A 236 -30.59 10.93 -3.69
C PRO A 236 -31.99 11.41 -3.27
N ASP A 237 -32.99 10.56 -3.46
CA ASP A 237 -34.32 10.82 -2.90
C ASP A 237 -34.31 10.72 -1.35
N GLU A 238 -35.36 11.19 -0.73
CA GLU A 238 -35.50 11.23 0.75
C GLU A 238 -35.37 9.83 1.39
N VAL A 239 -35.83 8.78 0.73
CA VAL A 239 -35.77 7.40 1.26
C VAL A 239 -34.34 6.92 1.30
N VAL A 240 -33.63 7.08 0.19
CA VAL A 240 -32.20 6.74 0.06
C VAL A 240 -31.36 7.59 1.03
N LEU A 241 -31.65 8.90 1.10
CA LEU A 241 -30.92 9.81 1.99
C LEU A 241 -31.08 9.42 3.46
N ASN A 242 -32.26 9.05 3.89
CA ASN A 242 -32.53 8.64 5.27
C ASN A 242 -31.86 7.31 5.60
N GLU A 243 -31.84 6.36 4.67
CA GLU A 243 -31.17 5.09 4.85
C GLU A 243 -29.64 5.29 4.97
N TYR A 244 -29.02 6.09 4.10
CA TYR A 244 -27.60 6.38 4.18
C TYR A 244 -27.20 7.22 5.39
N ARG A 245 -28.08 8.09 5.88
CA ARG A 245 -27.92 8.78 7.18
C ARG A 245 -27.92 7.78 8.34
N ARG A 246 -28.73 6.73 8.27
CA ARG A 246 -28.75 5.64 9.25
C ARG A 246 -27.45 4.86 9.20
N LEU A 247 -27.04 4.39 8.02
CA LEU A 247 -25.81 3.64 7.80
C LEU A 247 -24.56 4.44 8.23
N ALA A 248 -24.48 5.73 7.91
CA ALA A 248 -23.38 6.60 8.31
C ALA A 248 -23.30 6.78 9.86
N ARG A 249 -24.46 6.83 10.54
CA ARG A 249 -24.51 6.86 12.02
C ARG A 249 -24.04 5.54 12.61
N GLU A 250 -24.48 4.42 12.07
CA GLU A 250 -24.08 3.09 12.51
C GLU A 250 -22.59 2.86 12.32
N TYR A 251 -22.05 3.22 11.15
CA TYR A 251 -20.61 3.14 10.88
C TYR A 251 -19.79 3.98 11.89
N ARG A 252 -20.21 5.23 12.14
CA ARG A 252 -19.54 6.11 13.12
C ARG A 252 -19.65 5.57 14.54
N SER A 253 -20.80 5.03 14.93
CA SER A 253 -21.01 4.39 16.23
C SER A 253 -20.11 3.18 16.39
N HIS A 254 -20.09 2.29 15.39
CA HIS A 254 -19.22 1.11 15.37
C HIS A 254 -17.74 1.49 15.49
N LYS A 255 -17.29 2.50 14.74
CA LYS A 255 -15.91 3.01 14.83
C LYS A 255 -15.57 3.55 16.23
N ARG A 256 -16.53 4.20 16.90
CA ARG A 256 -16.36 4.66 18.31
C ARG A 256 -16.26 3.48 19.27
N GLU A 257 -17.08 2.46 19.12
CA GLU A 257 -17.01 1.24 19.94
C GLU A 257 -15.68 0.51 19.75
N LEU A 258 -15.22 0.36 18.52
CA LEU A 258 -13.90 -0.21 18.25
C LEU A 258 -12.77 0.60 18.93
N ASN A 259 -12.88 1.91 18.99
CA ASN A 259 -11.87 2.73 19.70
C ASN A 259 -11.82 2.48 21.21
N LYS A 260 -12.94 2.05 21.84
CA LYS A 260 -12.95 1.74 23.28
C LYS A 260 -12.10 0.51 23.60
N ILE A 261 -12.07 -0.50 22.72
CA ILE A 261 -11.30 -1.73 22.94
C ILE A 261 -9.81 -1.62 22.60
N LYS A 262 -9.35 -0.45 22.16
CA LYS A 262 -7.96 -0.21 21.76
C LYS A 262 -6.92 -0.67 22.77
N LYS A 263 -7.13 -0.38 24.07
CA LYS A 263 -6.23 -0.74 25.16
C LYS A 263 -6.52 -2.11 25.80
N THR A 264 -7.60 -2.77 25.40
CA THR A 264 -7.97 -4.10 25.89
C THR A 264 -7.02 -5.13 25.32
N ALA A 265 -6.57 -6.10 26.09
CA ALA A 265 -5.81 -7.24 25.56
C ALA A 265 -6.69 -8.05 24.60
N ALA A 266 -6.10 -8.55 23.51
CA ALA A 266 -6.82 -9.39 22.54
C ALA A 266 -6.93 -10.82 23.08
N THR A 267 -7.85 -11.04 24.02
CA THR A 267 -8.10 -12.33 24.68
C THR A 267 -9.47 -12.83 24.26
N THR A 268 -9.57 -14.09 23.83
CA THR A 268 -10.85 -14.70 23.47
C THR A 268 -11.75 -14.90 24.70
N ALA A 269 -13.03 -15.16 24.49
CA ALA A 269 -14.01 -15.38 25.55
C ALA A 269 -13.64 -16.56 26.48
N ASP A 270 -12.90 -17.53 25.98
CA ASP A 270 -12.35 -18.68 26.73
C ASP A 270 -10.92 -18.45 27.28
N GLY A 271 -10.45 -17.20 27.28
CA GLY A 271 -9.22 -16.80 27.95
C GLY A 271 -7.92 -17.01 27.16
N ILE A 272 -7.98 -17.30 25.86
CA ILE A 272 -6.80 -17.47 25.03
C ILE A 272 -6.27 -16.13 24.56
N ASN A 273 -5.01 -15.84 24.84
CA ASN A 273 -4.34 -14.62 24.36
C ASN A 273 -3.98 -14.75 22.89
N ILE A 274 -4.32 -13.72 22.12
CA ILE A 274 -4.00 -13.58 20.70
C ILE A 274 -3.08 -12.37 20.51
N GLU A 275 -1.96 -12.58 19.82
CA GLU A 275 -1.00 -11.54 19.50
C GLU A 275 -1.42 -10.83 18.21
N LEU A 276 -1.71 -9.53 18.29
CA LEU A 276 -2.08 -8.69 17.16
C LEU A 276 -0.93 -7.77 16.77
N LEU A 277 -0.38 -8.03 15.60
CA LEU A 277 0.82 -7.38 15.08
C LEU A 277 0.47 -6.47 13.91
N ALA A 278 1.27 -5.43 13.70
CA ALA A 278 1.14 -4.53 12.57
C ALA A 278 2.10 -4.92 11.43
N ASN A 279 1.64 -4.76 10.19
CA ASN A 279 2.50 -4.68 9.01
C ASN A 279 2.85 -3.21 8.81
N ILE A 280 4.13 -2.89 8.62
CA ILE A 280 4.62 -1.53 8.41
C ILE A 280 5.65 -1.50 7.28
N GLU A 281 5.81 -0.34 6.67
CA GLU A 281 6.73 -0.08 5.56
C GLU A 281 7.74 1.03 5.92
N SER A 282 7.41 1.85 6.91
CA SER A 282 8.21 3.00 7.32
C SER A 282 8.26 3.18 8.85
N ALA A 283 9.17 4.05 9.31
CA ALA A 283 9.27 4.41 10.71
C ALA A 283 8.10 5.30 11.21
N GLU A 284 7.39 5.94 10.29
CA GLU A 284 6.21 6.76 10.55
C GLU A 284 5.00 5.92 10.93
N ASP A 285 4.89 4.71 10.39
CA ASP A 285 3.79 3.76 10.66
C ASP A 285 3.75 3.31 12.13
N ILE A 286 4.84 3.51 12.88
CA ILE A 286 4.89 3.21 14.32
C ILE A 286 3.87 4.06 15.10
N LYS A 287 3.58 5.28 14.64
CA LYS A 287 2.52 6.10 15.24
C LYS A 287 1.16 5.41 15.11
N ALA A 288 0.87 4.85 13.93
CA ALA A 288 -0.35 4.09 13.69
C ALA A 288 -0.40 2.82 14.58
N LEU A 289 0.72 2.08 14.71
CA LEU A 289 0.84 0.93 15.58
C LEU A 289 0.42 1.28 17.03
N HIS A 290 0.94 2.37 17.58
CA HIS A 290 0.55 2.84 18.91
C HIS A 290 -0.91 3.30 18.95
N ASN A 291 -1.38 3.93 17.89
CA ASN A 291 -2.76 4.41 17.77
C ASN A 291 -3.79 3.29 17.71
N PHE A 292 -3.48 2.14 17.17
CA PHE A 292 -4.39 0.99 17.09
C PHE A 292 -4.11 -0.09 18.15
N GLY A 293 -3.09 0.09 19.00
CA GLY A 293 -2.79 -0.79 20.11
C GLY A 293 -2.25 -2.16 19.68
N ALA A 294 -1.39 -2.21 18.66
CA ALA A 294 -0.72 -3.43 18.25
C ALA A 294 0.32 -3.87 19.29
N ASP A 295 0.53 -5.19 19.41
CA ASP A 295 1.49 -5.80 20.35
C ASP A 295 2.94 -5.67 19.85
N GLY A 296 3.14 -5.48 18.55
CA GLY A 296 4.45 -5.32 17.92
C GLY A 296 4.33 -5.20 16.41
N VAL A 297 5.45 -5.38 15.71
CA VAL A 297 5.53 -5.42 14.24
C VAL A 297 5.74 -6.86 13.80
N GLY A 298 4.75 -7.42 13.09
CA GLY A 298 4.83 -8.79 12.57
C GLY A 298 5.44 -8.87 11.17
N LEU A 299 5.45 -7.74 10.46
CA LEU A 299 6.11 -7.61 9.17
C LEU A 299 6.57 -6.17 8.95
N PHE A 300 7.89 -5.97 8.91
CA PHE A 300 8.48 -4.78 8.32
C PHE A 300 8.98 -5.12 6.90
N ARG A 301 8.43 -4.44 5.89
CA ARG A 301 8.81 -4.59 4.49
C ARG A 301 10.04 -3.74 4.21
N SER A 302 11.21 -4.37 4.10
CA SER A 302 12.48 -3.67 3.92
C SER A 302 12.74 -3.20 2.48
N GLU A 303 11.91 -3.60 1.53
CA GLU A 303 12.06 -3.30 0.09
C GLU A 303 12.09 -1.81 -0.19
N PHE A 304 11.34 -1.01 0.57
CA PHE A 304 11.30 0.45 0.42
C PHE A 304 12.66 1.13 0.57
N LEU A 305 13.60 0.50 1.28
CA LEU A 305 14.97 1.01 1.40
C LEU A 305 15.78 0.85 0.11
N TYR A 306 15.35 -0.03 -0.79
CA TYR A 306 16.05 -0.39 -2.02
C TYR A 306 15.42 0.24 -3.26
N LEU A 307 14.19 0.70 -3.17
CA LEU A 307 13.45 1.30 -4.30
C LEU A 307 13.81 2.77 -4.48
N ASN A 308 13.64 3.28 -5.71
CA ASN A 308 13.82 4.69 -6.09
C ASN A 308 15.21 5.27 -5.77
N ARG A 309 16.28 4.44 -5.91
CA ARG A 309 17.67 4.80 -5.67
C ARG A 309 18.55 4.45 -6.86
N ASP A 310 19.61 5.23 -7.05
CA ASP A 310 20.63 4.96 -8.07
C ASP A 310 21.75 4.05 -7.56
N SER A 311 21.83 3.82 -6.23
CA SER A 311 22.82 2.94 -5.58
C SER A 311 22.16 2.10 -4.49
N MET A 312 22.74 0.93 -4.23
CA MET A 312 22.32 0.06 -3.14
C MET A 312 22.46 0.77 -1.78
N PRO A 313 21.49 0.61 -0.84
CA PRO A 313 21.62 1.20 0.48
C PRO A 313 22.82 0.60 1.22
N THR A 314 23.62 1.46 1.84
CA THR A 314 24.76 1.05 2.65
C THR A 314 24.30 0.33 3.92
N GLU A 315 25.24 -0.37 4.58
CA GLU A 315 24.95 -1.01 5.87
C GLU A 315 24.50 0.00 6.93
N ASP A 316 25.13 1.18 6.98
CA ASP A 316 24.80 2.20 7.97
C ASP A 316 23.44 2.85 7.72
N GLU A 317 23.10 3.16 6.47
CA GLU A 317 21.75 3.65 6.13
C GLU A 317 20.66 2.68 6.56
N GLN A 318 20.85 1.38 6.28
CA GLN A 318 19.91 0.34 6.70
C GLN A 318 19.84 0.22 8.22
N TYR A 319 21.00 0.22 8.88
CA TYR A 319 21.11 0.16 10.35
C TYR A 319 20.36 1.32 11.02
N GLU A 320 20.56 2.55 10.55
CA GLU A 320 19.90 3.73 11.13
C GLU A 320 18.38 3.60 11.07
N VAL A 321 17.83 3.13 9.95
CA VAL A 321 16.38 2.91 9.83
C VAL A 321 15.91 1.81 10.79
N TYR A 322 16.53 0.63 10.75
CA TYR A 322 16.12 -0.49 11.61
C TYR A 322 16.27 -0.16 13.10
N ALA A 323 17.39 0.41 13.51
CA ALA A 323 17.65 0.81 14.88
C ALA A 323 16.68 1.92 15.35
N GLY A 324 16.37 2.89 14.46
CA GLY A 324 15.38 3.93 14.72
C GLY A 324 13.99 3.36 15.00
N ILE A 325 13.57 2.34 14.23
CA ILE A 325 12.31 1.63 14.42
C ILE A 325 12.32 0.86 15.75
N VAL A 326 13.36 0.04 15.99
CA VAL A 326 13.50 -0.78 17.20
C VAL A 326 13.41 0.08 18.47
N LYS A 327 14.13 1.21 18.51
CA LYS A 327 14.09 2.16 19.65
C LYS A 327 12.69 2.74 19.87
N LYS A 328 11.97 3.12 18.80
CA LYS A 328 10.60 3.66 18.89
C LYS A 328 9.58 2.62 19.38
N LEU A 329 9.84 1.34 19.16
CA LEU A 329 8.97 0.24 19.62
C LEU A 329 9.02 -0.02 21.14
N LYS A 330 9.99 0.55 21.88
CA LYS A 330 10.07 0.50 23.34
C LYS A 330 9.97 -0.93 23.91
N GLY A 331 10.72 -1.87 23.32
CA GLY A 331 10.78 -3.27 23.77
C GLY A 331 9.74 -4.21 23.16
N LYS A 332 8.84 -3.74 22.30
CA LYS A 332 7.97 -4.61 21.50
C LYS A 332 8.78 -5.27 20.36
N ASN A 333 8.37 -6.47 19.98
CA ASN A 333 9.02 -7.22 18.91
C ASN A 333 8.83 -6.57 17.54
N ILE A 334 9.86 -6.70 16.68
CA ILE A 334 9.75 -6.43 15.25
C ILE A 334 10.25 -7.63 14.45
N THR A 335 9.49 -8.02 13.43
CA THR A 335 9.94 -8.98 12.40
C THR A 335 10.35 -8.22 11.15
N ILE A 336 11.64 -8.23 10.83
CA ILE A 336 12.18 -7.60 9.63
C ILE A 336 12.30 -8.68 8.55
N ARG A 337 11.57 -8.51 7.45
CA ARG A 337 11.71 -9.35 6.27
C ARG A 337 12.94 -8.88 5.48
N THR A 338 13.86 -9.79 5.13
CA THR A 338 14.92 -9.46 4.20
C THR A 338 14.31 -9.13 2.84
N VAL A 339 15.07 -8.40 2.02
CA VAL A 339 14.57 -7.81 0.79
C VAL A 339 13.85 -8.83 -0.10
N ASP A 340 12.65 -8.46 -0.54
CA ASP A 340 11.77 -9.24 -1.41
C ASP A 340 11.48 -8.44 -2.68
N LEU A 341 12.54 -8.23 -3.46
CA LEU A 341 12.48 -7.58 -4.76
C LEU A 341 12.48 -8.62 -5.86
N GLY A 342 11.68 -8.36 -6.88
CA GLY A 342 11.73 -9.07 -8.15
C GLY A 342 12.46 -8.25 -9.21
N VAL A 343 12.82 -8.89 -10.31
CA VAL A 343 13.44 -8.26 -11.48
C VAL A 343 12.50 -7.24 -12.14
N ASP A 344 11.20 -7.39 -11.92
CA ASP A 344 10.12 -6.48 -12.34
C ASP A 344 10.20 -5.10 -11.68
N LYS A 345 10.72 -5.04 -10.45
CA LYS A 345 10.92 -3.80 -9.68
C LYS A 345 12.36 -3.26 -9.81
N ASN A 346 13.02 -3.53 -10.91
CA ASN A 346 14.42 -3.33 -11.21
C ASN A 346 14.97 -2.01 -10.64
N PRO A 347 15.67 -2.03 -9.49
CA PRO A 347 16.35 -0.83 -9.03
C PRO A 347 17.44 -0.47 -10.05
N ARG A 348 17.60 0.80 -10.37
CA ARG A 348 18.57 1.30 -11.38
C ARG A 348 20.01 0.83 -11.14
N TRP A 349 20.35 0.47 -9.90
CA TRP A 349 21.65 -0.08 -9.51
C TRP A 349 21.84 -1.57 -9.83
N PHE A 350 20.78 -2.29 -10.17
CA PHE A 350 20.84 -3.68 -10.63
C PHE A 350 21.21 -3.66 -12.11
N GLY A 351 22.50 -3.81 -12.41
CA GLY A 351 23.12 -3.54 -13.71
C GLY A 351 22.34 -4.07 -14.92
N GLN A 352 22.39 -3.31 -16.02
CA GLN A 352 21.76 -3.62 -17.32
C GLN A 352 22.15 -5.02 -17.90
N ASN A 353 23.09 -5.73 -17.30
CA ASN A 353 23.60 -7.02 -17.72
C ASN A 353 22.88 -8.23 -17.09
N SER A 354 21.92 -8.02 -16.17
CA SER A 354 21.33 -9.12 -15.40
C SER A 354 20.19 -9.85 -16.09
N THR A 355 19.58 -9.25 -17.13
CA THR A 355 18.62 -9.94 -18.01
C THR A 355 18.63 -9.32 -19.38
N PRO A 356 19.32 -9.90 -20.39
CA PRO A 356 19.26 -9.41 -21.78
C PRO A 356 17.87 -9.51 -22.41
N ASN A 357 17.00 -10.35 -21.86
CA ASN A 357 15.58 -10.48 -22.23
C ASN A 357 14.79 -10.52 -20.92
N GLY A 358 13.86 -9.59 -20.70
CA GLY A 358 13.00 -9.56 -19.52
C GLY A 358 12.43 -10.96 -19.22
N SER A 359 12.32 -11.31 -17.95
CA SER A 359 11.71 -12.58 -17.54
C SER A 359 10.28 -12.63 -18.06
N LEU A 360 9.92 -13.69 -18.79
CA LEU A 360 8.54 -13.91 -19.26
C LEU A 360 7.55 -14.02 -18.09
N ASN A 361 8.03 -14.41 -16.92
CA ASN A 361 7.25 -14.55 -15.70
C ASN A 361 8.04 -14.00 -14.51
N PRO A 362 8.01 -12.68 -14.24
CA PRO A 362 8.78 -12.04 -13.18
C PRO A 362 8.56 -12.67 -11.79
N ALA A 363 7.33 -13.01 -11.45
CA ALA A 363 6.97 -13.63 -10.18
C ALA A 363 7.61 -15.02 -9.94
N LEU A 364 8.00 -15.72 -11.01
CA LEU A 364 8.68 -17.04 -10.95
C LEU A 364 10.20 -16.93 -11.13
N GLY A 365 10.73 -15.73 -11.36
CA GLY A 365 12.12 -15.47 -11.70
C GLY A 365 13.06 -15.32 -10.51
N LEU A 366 14.04 -14.45 -10.67
CA LEU A 366 15.04 -14.11 -9.66
C LEU A 366 14.47 -13.07 -8.68
N THR A 367 13.75 -13.56 -7.65
CA THR A 367 13.06 -12.72 -6.67
C THR A 367 13.37 -13.16 -5.23
N GLY A 368 13.19 -12.27 -4.28
CA GLY A 368 13.28 -12.56 -2.85
C GLY A 368 14.57 -13.28 -2.47
N ILE A 369 14.47 -14.44 -1.83
CA ILE A 369 15.65 -15.19 -1.36
C ILE A 369 16.55 -15.65 -2.50
N ARG A 370 16.01 -15.93 -3.68
CA ARG A 370 16.84 -16.33 -4.83
C ARG A 370 17.78 -15.22 -5.24
N LEU A 371 17.29 -13.98 -5.25
CA LEU A 371 18.11 -12.79 -5.49
C LEU A 371 19.14 -12.61 -4.36
N CYS A 372 18.73 -12.74 -3.11
CA CYS A 372 19.63 -12.62 -1.95
C CYS A 372 20.79 -13.63 -2.01
N LEU A 373 20.52 -14.87 -2.42
CA LEU A 373 21.54 -15.91 -2.55
C LEU A 373 22.45 -15.71 -3.78
N ALA A 374 21.92 -15.12 -4.86
CA ALA A 374 22.70 -14.75 -6.04
C ALA A 374 23.60 -13.53 -5.77
N GLU A 375 23.17 -12.61 -4.87
CA GLU A 375 23.90 -11.39 -4.50
C GLU A 375 24.34 -11.42 -3.01
N PRO A 376 25.27 -12.30 -2.64
CA PRO A 376 25.62 -12.56 -1.25
C PRO A 376 26.23 -11.36 -0.51
N VAL A 377 26.80 -10.39 -1.22
CA VAL A 377 27.31 -9.14 -0.62
C VAL A 377 26.16 -8.30 -0.12
N MET A 378 25.16 -8.06 -0.96
CA MET A 378 23.92 -7.36 -0.61
C MET A 378 23.23 -8.03 0.58
N PHE A 379 23.04 -9.34 0.51
CA PHE A 379 22.35 -10.11 1.53
C PHE A 379 23.04 -10.03 2.90
N ARG A 380 24.38 -10.22 2.95
CA ARG A 380 25.14 -10.09 4.20
C ARG A 380 25.15 -8.66 4.73
N THR A 381 25.18 -7.65 3.86
CA THR A 381 25.10 -6.25 4.26
C THR A 381 23.79 -5.97 5.00
N GLN A 382 22.65 -6.45 4.48
CA GLN A 382 21.37 -6.35 5.16
C GLN A 382 21.34 -7.12 6.48
N MET A 383 21.84 -8.35 6.51
CA MET A 383 21.90 -9.14 7.74
C MET A 383 22.72 -8.46 8.84
N ARG A 384 23.88 -7.87 8.50
CA ARG A 384 24.68 -7.11 9.47
C ARG A 384 23.94 -5.90 10.01
N ALA A 385 23.25 -5.13 9.16
CA ALA A 385 22.44 -4.01 9.60
C ALA A 385 21.32 -4.43 10.56
N ILE A 386 20.64 -5.55 10.29
CA ILE A 386 19.59 -6.12 11.17
C ILE A 386 20.18 -6.59 12.50
N LEU A 387 21.32 -7.30 12.47
CA LEU A 387 22.02 -7.76 13.67
C LEU A 387 22.47 -6.59 14.57
N ARG A 388 23.02 -5.53 14.00
CA ARG A 388 23.39 -4.30 14.70
C ARG A 388 22.17 -3.63 15.34
N ALA A 389 21.05 -3.56 14.61
CA ALA A 389 19.81 -3.01 15.14
C ALA A 389 19.26 -3.83 16.32
N ALA A 390 19.45 -5.14 16.34
CA ALA A 390 19.05 -6.03 17.42
C ALA A 390 19.75 -5.75 18.76
N ALA A 391 20.86 -5.01 18.78
CA ALA A 391 21.45 -4.52 20.01
C ALA A 391 20.55 -3.55 20.80
N HIS A 392 19.52 -2.98 20.16
CA HIS A 392 18.62 -1.97 20.75
C HIS A 392 17.27 -2.54 21.21
N GLY A 393 16.96 -3.80 20.92
CA GLY A 393 15.70 -4.44 21.32
C GLY A 393 15.42 -5.75 20.58
N PRO A 394 14.27 -6.39 20.84
CA PRO A 394 13.97 -7.70 20.29
C PRO A 394 13.65 -7.63 18.80
N VAL A 395 14.49 -8.26 17.99
CA VAL A 395 14.37 -8.34 16.52
C VAL A 395 14.23 -9.79 16.08
N ARG A 396 13.34 -10.03 15.13
CA ARG A 396 13.21 -11.27 14.37
C ARG A 396 13.59 -11.00 12.92
N MET A 397 14.38 -11.88 12.32
CA MET A 397 14.75 -11.83 10.90
C MET A 397 13.97 -12.89 10.14
N MET A 398 13.35 -12.54 9.04
CA MET A 398 12.51 -13.43 8.25
C MET A 398 12.94 -13.45 6.79
N TRP A 399 13.12 -14.63 6.22
CA TRP A 399 13.48 -14.82 4.82
C TRP A 399 12.25 -15.08 3.95
N PRO A 400 12.04 -14.28 2.86
CA PRO A 400 10.93 -14.45 1.94
C PRO A 400 11.17 -15.56 0.91
N MET A 401 10.14 -15.97 0.20
CA MET A 401 10.18 -16.79 -1.02
C MET A 401 10.95 -18.12 -0.88
N ILE A 402 11.03 -18.68 0.33
CA ILE A 402 11.68 -19.97 0.59
C ILE A 402 10.94 -21.08 -0.13
N THR A 403 11.67 -21.92 -0.87
CA THR A 403 11.13 -23.10 -1.58
C THR A 403 11.62 -24.41 -0.98
N SER A 404 12.77 -24.42 -0.31
CA SER A 404 13.40 -25.63 0.17
C SER A 404 14.26 -25.43 1.43
N ILE A 405 14.52 -26.53 2.14
CA ILE A 405 15.43 -26.57 3.29
C ILE A 405 16.88 -26.22 2.88
N SER A 406 17.25 -26.46 1.64
CA SER A 406 18.58 -26.14 1.12
C SER A 406 18.84 -24.63 1.12
N GLU A 407 17.85 -23.83 0.72
CA GLU A 407 17.94 -22.36 0.76
C GLU A 407 18.06 -21.87 2.21
N VAL A 408 17.29 -22.46 3.14
CA VAL A 408 17.38 -22.12 4.57
C VAL A 408 18.79 -22.39 5.12
N ARG A 409 19.42 -23.50 4.75
CA ARG A 409 20.80 -23.80 5.15
C ARG A 409 21.80 -22.79 4.60
N GLN A 410 21.65 -22.36 3.35
CA GLN A 410 22.49 -21.33 2.75
C GLN A 410 22.32 -19.98 3.48
N CYS A 411 21.08 -19.61 3.81
CA CYS A 411 20.81 -18.40 4.60
C CYS A 411 21.49 -18.44 5.97
N LEU A 412 21.48 -19.58 6.66
CA LEU A 412 22.17 -19.76 7.94
C LEU A 412 23.69 -19.61 7.82
N ILE A 413 24.29 -20.09 6.72
CA ILE A 413 25.74 -19.91 6.44
C ILE A 413 26.04 -18.41 6.24
N HIS A 414 25.19 -17.67 5.52
CA HIS A 414 25.37 -16.24 5.33
C HIS A 414 25.19 -15.47 6.63
N LEU A 415 24.26 -15.88 7.49
CA LEU A 415 24.05 -15.29 8.81
C LEU A 415 25.28 -15.48 9.71
N ASP A 416 25.81 -16.69 9.81
CA ASP A 416 27.05 -16.98 10.56
C ASP A 416 28.23 -16.14 10.03
N THR A 417 28.35 -16.02 8.72
CA THR A 417 29.37 -15.17 8.11
C THR A 417 29.18 -13.69 8.48
N ALA A 418 27.95 -13.18 8.47
CA ALA A 418 27.64 -11.80 8.86
C ALA A 418 27.99 -11.53 10.34
N GLN A 419 27.66 -12.47 11.24
CA GLN A 419 28.01 -12.39 12.67
C GLN A 419 29.52 -12.38 12.89
N ARG A 420 30.27 -13.26 12.21
CA ARG A 420 31.75 -13.26 12.27
C ARG A 420 32.33 -11.95 11.79
N GLN A 421 31.86 -11.40 10.67
CA GLN A 421 32.30 -10.11 10.15
C GLN A 421 32.10 -8.95 11.14
N LEU A 422 30.96 -8.91 11.86
CA LEU A 422 30.71 -7.91 12.90
C LEU A 422 31.64 -8.10 14.09
N THR A 423 31.87 -9.34 14.51
CA THR A 423 32.81 -9.67 15.59
C THR A 423 34.23 -9.23 15.24
N GLU A 424 34.72 -9.53 14.02
CA GLU A 424 36.05 -9.13 13.52
C GLU A 424 36.21 -7.59 13.45
N ARG A 425 35.12 -6.86 13.19
CA ARG A 425 35.12 -5.39 13.20
C ARG A 425 35.00 -4.79 14.60
N GLY A 426 34.72 -5.59 15.63
CA GLY A 426 34.46 -5.11 17.00
C GLY A 426 33.13 -4.38 17.13
N GLU A 427 32.18 -4.59 16.22
CA GLU A 427 30.87 -3.94 16.24
C GLU A 427 29.90 -4.66 17.18
N THR A 428 29.11 -3.87 17.92
CA THR A 428 28.07 -4.41 18.82
C THR A 428 26.85 -4.85 18.02
N PHE A 429 26.37 -6.08 18.29
CA PHE A 429 25.13 -6.61 17.71
C PHE A 429 24.37 -7.44 18.75
N GLY A 430 23.08 -7.68 18.50
CA GLY A 430 22.19 -8.44 19.38
C GLY A 430 21.74 -9.78 18.78
N PRO A 431 21.15 -10.65 19.61
CA PRO A 431 20.55 -11.90 19.15
C PRO A 431 19.31 -11.63 18.30
N VAL A 432 19.10 -12.47 17.27
CA VAL A 432 17.91 -12.43 16.43
C VAL A 432 17.26 -13.82 16.39
N SER A 433 15.92 -13.85 16.47
CA SER A 433 15.17 -15.08 16.16
C SER A 433 15.00 -15.18 14.65
N ILE A 434 15.20 -16.37 14.10
CA ILE A 434 15.19 -16.61 12.66
C ILE A 434 13.88 -17.27 12.22
N GLY A 435 13.29 -16.76 11.16
CA GLY A 435 12.08 -17.33 10.57
C GLY A 435 12.07 -17.34 9.06
N CYS A 436 11.11 -18.06 8.50
CA CYS A 436 10.84 -18.09 7.06
C CYS A 436 9.40 -17.63 6.78
N MET A 437 9.23 -16.93 5.68
CA MET A 437 7.90 -16.73 5.11
C MET A 437 7.51 -17.99 4.33
N ILE A 438 6.35 -18.53 4.64
CA ILE A 438 5.79 -19.67 3.94
C ILE A 438 4.73 -19.15 2.99
N GLU A 439 5.14 -18.97 1.76
CA GLU A 439 4.33 -18.37 0.68
C GLU A 439 4.47 -19.13 -0.64
N ILE A 440 5.34 -20.16 -0.66
CA ILE A 440 5.50 -21.06 -1.80
C ILE A 440 4.92 -22.45 -1.43
N PRO A 441 4.14 -23.09 -2.33
CA PRO A 441 3.52 -24.39 -2.05
C PRO A 441 4.50 -25.48 -1.64
N SER A 442 5.70 -25.52 -2.23
CA SER A 442 6.75 -26.50 -1.87
C SER A 442 7.23 -26.33 -0.43
N ALA A 443 7.40 -25.09 0.04
CA ALA A 443 7.74 -24.79 1.43
C ALA A 443 6.59 -25.16 2.37
N ALA A 444 5.35 -24.89 1.98
CA ALA A 444 4.17 -25.27 2.76
C ALA A 444 4.10 -26.78 2.96
N MET A 445 4.30 -27.59 1.92
CA MET A 445 4.29 -29.05 1.99
C MET A 445 5.44 -29.60 2.85
N THR A 446 6.59 -28.93 2.87
CA THR A 446 7.81 -29.36 3.59
C THR A 446 8.08 -28.57 4.86
N VAL A 447 7.09 -27.84 5.37
CA VAL A 447 7.22 -26.90 6.49
C VAL A 447 7.81 -27.52 7.75
N GLY A 448 7.50 -28.80 8.03
CA GLY A 448 8.08 -29.52 9.17
C GLY A 448 9.61 -29.70 9.09
N SER A 449 10.17 -29.76 7.89
CA SER A 449 11.64 -29.80 7.71
C SER A 449 12.26 -28.42 7.90
N ILE A 450 11.60 -27.38 7.44
CA ILE A 450 12.02 -25.97 7.61
C ILE A 450 12.02 -25.61 9.09
N LEU A 451 10.96 -25.93 9.82
CA LEU A 451 10.79 -25.63 11.25
C LEU A 451 11.85 -26.28 12.17
N LYS A 452 12.57 -27.30 11.69
CA LYS A 452 13.73 -27.86 12.44
C LYS A 452 14.92 -26.91 12.46
N LEU A 453 15.00 -25.98 11.52
CA LEU A 453 16.14 -25.07 11.35
C LEU A 453 15.84 -23.63 11.78
N VAL A 454 14.57 -23.27 11.95
CA VAL A 454 14.14 -21.90 12.28
C VAL A 454 13.29 -21.86 13.55
N ASP A 455 13.14 -20.68 14.13
CA ASP A 455 12.39 -20.47 15.38
C ASP A 455 10.90 -20.25 15.13
N PHE A 456 10.54 -19.68 13.96
CA PHE A 456 9.16 -19.38 13.61
C PHE A 456 8.94 -19.38 12.10
N VAL A 457 7.66 -19.40 11.72
CA VAL A 457 7.23 -19.15 10.34
C VAL A 457 6.13 -18.09 10.30
N SER A 458 6.06 -17.35 9.22
CA SER A 458 4.94 -16.45 8.92
C SER A 458 4.35 -16.82 7.57
N ILE A 459 3.03 -16.91 7.48
CA ILE A 459 2.35 -17.33 6.26
C ILE A 459 2.06 -16.08 5.43
N GLY A 460 2.69 -15.97 4.26
CA GLY A 460 2.42 -14.93 3.26
C GLY A 460 1.25 -15.35 2.38
N THR A 461 0.01 -15.12 2.86
CA THR A 461 -1.19 -15.65 2.18
C THR A 461 -1.38 -15.09 0.78
N ASN A 462 -0.93 -13.86 0.51
CA ASN A 462 -1.11 -13.25 -0.80
C ASN A 462 -0.45 -14.07 -1.91
N ASP A 463 0.83 -14.35 -1.72
CA ASP A 463 1.64 -15.09 -2.70
C ASP A 463 1.34 -16.60 -2.62
N LEU A 464 1.08 -17.13 -1.41
CA LEU A 464 0.68 -18.53 -1.26
C LEU A 464 -0.58 -18.87 -2.06
N ILE A 465 -1.59 -18.01 -2.02
CA ILE A 465 -2.84 -18.20 -2.77
C ILE A 465 -2.57 -18.09 -4.27
N GLN A 466 -1.82 -17.06 -4.70
CA GLN A 466 -1.43 -16.83 -6.09
C GLN A 466 -0.74 -18.06 -6.68
N TYR A 467 0.29 -18.58 -6.01
CA TYR A 467 1.04 -19.75 -6.50
C TYR A 467 0.26 -21.05 -6.37
N LEU A 468 -0.56 -21.21 -5.33
CA LEU A 468 -1.33 -22.43 -5.11
C LEU A 468 -2.45 -22.59 -6.14
N LEU A 469 -3.09 -21.48 -6.51
CA LEU A 469 -4.18 -21.45 -7.50
C LEU A 469 -3.69 -21.12 -8.92
N SER A 470 -2.40 -20.78 -9.08
CA SER A 470 -1.80 -20.35 -10.37
C SER A 470 -2.54 -19.16 -10.98
N VAL A 471 -2.87 -18.16 -10.17
CA VAL A 471 -3.63 -16.97 -10.55
C VAL A 471 -2.80 -15.73 -10.26
N ASP A 472 -2.58 -14.89 -11.24
CA ASP A 472 -2.02 -13.56 -11.01
C ASP A 472 -3.10 -12.62 -10.48
N ARG A 473 -2.93 -12.15 -9.24
CA ARG A 473 -3.88 -11.24 -8.60
C ARG A 473 -3.86 -9.82 -9.19
N GLY A 474 -2.80 -9.48 -9.93
CA GLY A 474 -2.65 -8.20 -10.63
C GLY A 474 -3.26 -8.18 -12.02
N ASP A 475 -3.61 -9.33 -12.59
CA ASP A 475 -4.24 -9.45 -13.90
C ASP A 475 -5.77 -9.46 -13.77
N ASP A 476 -6.40 -8.38 -14.18
CA ASP A 476 -7.86 -8.20 -14.10
C ASP A 476 -8.65 -9.31 -14.81
N SER A 477 -8.06 -9.95 -15.82
CA SER A 477 -8.72 -11.03 -16.58
C SER A 477 -8.91 -12.29 -15.74
N VAL A 478 -8.07 -12.56 -14.78
CA VAL A 478 -8.06 -13.78 -13.94
C VAL A 478 -8.16 -13.52 -12.45
N SER A 479 -8.04 -12.28 -11.99
CA SER A 479 -8.06 -11.90 -10.56
C SER A 479 -9.30 -12.39 -9.82
N HIS A 480 -10.44 -12.55 -10.52
CA HIS A 480 -11.68 -13.12 -9.98
C HIS A 480 -11.55 -14.59 -9.54
N LEU A 481 -10.52 -15.30 -9.99
CA LEU A 481 -10.19 -16.67 -9.58
C LEU A 481 -9.35 -16.72 -8.30
N TYR A 482 -8.87 -15.57 -7.82
CA TYR A 482 -8.14 -15.46 -6.57
C TYR A 482 -9.11 -15.62 -5.37
N GLN A 483 -9.19 -16.83 -4.83
CA GLN A 483 -10.18 -17.21 -3.82
C GLN A 483 -9.51 -17.63 -2.51
N PRO A 484 -9.41 -16.73 -1.50
CA PRO A 484 -8.83 -17.08 -0.19
C PRO A 484 -9.56 -18.21 0.55
N GLY A 485 -10.88 -18.36 0.34
CA GLY A 485 -11.70 -19.44 0.90
C GLY A 485 -11.63 -20.77 0.16
N HIS A 486 -10.78 -20.90 -0.87
CA HIS A 486 -10.64 -22.13 -1.64
C HIS A 486 -10.18 -23.31 -0.76
N PRO A 487 -10.77 -24.50 -0.86
CA PRO A 487 -10.42 -25.66 -0.01
C PRO A 487 -8.94 -26.03 0.00
N ALA A 488 -8.24 -25.90 -1.14
CA ALA A 488 -6.79 -26.14 -1.21
C ALA A 488 -6.01 -25.15 -0.34
N VAL A 489 -6.39 -23.87 -0.35
CA VAL A 489 -5.79 -22.81 0.47
C VAL A 489 -6.02 -23.14 1.96
N LEU A 490 -7.26 -23.38 2.35
CA LEU A 490 -7.62 -23.65 3.74
C LEU A 490 -6.91 -24.90 4.30
N LYS A 491 -6.84 -25.98 3.52
CA LYS A 491 -6.11 -27.21 3.88
C LYS A 491 -4.60 -26.96 4.04
N THR A 492 -4.03 -26.12 3.16
CA THR A 492 -2.61 -25.75 3.24
C THR A 492 -2.32 -24.92 4.49
N LEU A 493 -3.14 -23.91 4.79
CA LEU A 493 -3.03 -23.11 6.02
C LEU A 493 -3.12 -23.99 7.27
N GLN A 494 -4.12 -24.88 7.32
CA GLN A 494 -4.28 -25.82 8.42
C GLN A 494 -3.05 -26.72 8.60
N HIS A 495 -2.47 -27.23 7.50
CA HIS A 495 -1.26 -28.05 7.54
C HIS A 495 -0.09 -27.30 8.17
N ILE A 496 0.15 -26.04 7.74
CA ILE A 496 1.24 -25.22 8.26
C ILE A 496 1.03 -24.92 9.74
N ILE A 497 -0.16 -24.42 10.12
CA ILE A 497 -0.49 -24.06 11.50
C ILE A 497 -0.37 -25.25 12.44
N ARG A 498 -0.97 -26.38 12.08
CA ARG A 498 -0.90 -27.62 12.90
C ARG A 498 0.52 -28.13 13.04
N THR A 499 1.33 -28.09 11.96
CA THR A 499 2.71 -28.57 12.01
C THR A 499 3.55 -27.69 12.92
N ALA A 500 3.42 -26.38 12.84
CA ALA A 500 4.13 -25.44 13.68
C ALA A 500 3.73 -25.60 15.16
N ASN A 501 2.42 -25.63 15.46
CA ASN A 501 1.91 -25.83 16.83
C ASN A 501 2.39 -27.15 17.44
N ARG A 502 2.36 -28.28 16.68
CA ARG A 502 2.84 -29.58 17.16
C ARG A 502 4.36 -29.59 17.43
N MET A 503 5.12 -28.74 16.73
CA MET A 503 6.57 -28.59 16.94
C MET A 503 6.90 -27.49 17.96
N GLU A 504 5.89 -26.88 18.59
CA GLU A 504 6.04 -25.77 19.54
C GLU A 504 6.80 -24.57 18.95
N LYS A 505 6.65 -24.35 17.64
CA LYS A 505 7.26 -23.23 16.91
C LYS A 505 6.25 -22.11 16.67
N GLY A 506 6.75 -20.88 16.63
CA GLY A 506 5.92 -19.74 16.34
C GLY A 506 5.31 -19.79 14.94
N VAL A 507 4.00 -19.52 14.82
CA VAL A 507 3.33 -19.35 13.52
C VAL A 507 2.46 -18.11 13.53
N SER A 508 2.57 -17.30 12.46
CA SER A 508 1.75 -16.12 12.22
C SER A 508 1.25 -16.09 10.78
N ILE A 509 0.25 -15.27 10.51
CA ILE A 509 -0.15 -14.90 9.15
C ILE A 509 0.13 -13.41 8.99
N CYS A 510 0.71 -13.00 7.85
CA CYS A 510 1.02 -11.59 7.55
C CYS A 510 0.47 -11.10 6.21
N GLY A 511 -0.22 -11.94 5.43
CA GLY A 511 -0.95 -11.53 4.25
C GLY A 511 -2.28 -10.83 4.57
N GLU A 512 -3.00 -10.40 3.54
CA GLU A 512 -4.26 -9.65 3.68
C GLU A 512 -5.33 -10.43 4.45
N MET A 513 -5.35 -11.76 4.33
CA MET A 513 -6.28 -12.64 5.05
C MET A 513 -6.24 -12.45 6.58
N ALA A 514 -5.09 -12.05 7.15
CA ALA A 514 -4.97 -11.79 8.59
C ALA A 514 -5.84 -10.61 9.06
N GLY A 515 -6.00 -9.60 8.19
CA GLY A 515 -6.81 -8.41 8.44
C GLY A 515 -8.25 -8.52 7.95
N ASP A 516 -8.60 -9.61 7.28
CA ASP A 516 -9.95 -9.86 6.81
C ASP A 516 -10.80 -10.50 7.93
N THR A 517 -11.80 -9.76 8.36
CA THR A 517 -12.71 -10.18 9.44
C THR A 517 -13.49 -11.45 9.10
N VAL A 518 -13.70 -11.75 7.83
CA VAL A 518 -14.39 -12.95 7.36
C VAL A 518 -13.64 -14.23 7.77
N PHE A 519 -12.30 -14.19 7.79
CA PHE A 519 -11.47 -15.35 8.09
C PHE A 519 -11.01 -15.43 9.54
N THR A 520 -11.20 -14.38 10.34
CA THR A 520 -10.67 -14.32 11.72
C THR A 520 -11.09 -15.53 12.56
N ARG A 521 -12.40 -15.87 12.60
CA ARG A 521 -12.93 -16.99 13.38
C ARG A 521 -12.41 -18.33 12.87
N LEU A 522 -12.37 -18.52 11.55
CA LEU A 522 -11.84 -19.73 10.93
C LEU A 522 -10.37 -19.96 11.30
N LEU A 523 -9.55 -18.92 11.22
CA LEU A 523 -8.13 -18.99 11.56
C LEU A 523 -7.90 -19.27 13.06
N LEU A 524 -8.71 -18.68 13.95
CA LEU A 524 -8.71 -19.03 15.37
C LEU A 524 -9.03 -20.51 15.60
N GLY A 525 -10.06 -21.04 14.92
CA GLY A 525 -10.45 -22.45 14.96
C GLY A 525 -9.41 -23.39 14.36
N MET A 526 -8.59 -22.93 13.42
CA MET A 526 -7.41 -23.66 12.93
C MET A 526 -6.25 -23.71 13.94
N GLY A 527 -6.32 -22.93 15.03
CA GLY A 527 -5.28 -22.85 16.06
C GLY A 527 -4.26 -21.74 15.86
N LEU A 528 -4.55 -20.75 15.00
CA LEU A 528 -3.71 -19.58 14.86
C LEU A 528 -3.84 -18.68 16.11
N ARG A 529 -2.71 -18.10 16.57
CA ARG A 529 -2.66 -17.22 17.76
C ARG A 529 -1.90 -15.92 17.51
N ARG A 530 -1.38 -15.69 16.30
CA ARG A 530 -0.64 -14.49 15.92
C ARG A 530 -1.10 -14.01 14.56
N PHE A 531 -1.60 -12.76 14.50
CA PHE A 531 -2.12 -12.13 13.30
C PHE A 531 -1.31 -10.86 13.03
N SER A 532 -0.79 -10.69 11.82
CA SER A 532 -0.08 -9.48 11.41
C SER A 532 -0.77 -8.86 10.21
N MET A 533 -1.19 -7.61 10.34
CA MET A 533 -2.07 -6.96 9.37
C MET A 533 -1.82 -5.46 9.26
N ASN A 534 -2.44 -4.83 8.28
CA ASN A 534 -2.49 -3.37 8.23
C ASN A 534 -3.09 -2.82 9.53
N PRO A 535 -2.48 -1.78 10.17
CA PRO A 535 -2.96 -1.21 11.42
C PRO A 535 -4.44 -0.85 11.44
N ASN A 536 -5.01 -0.41 10.32
CA ASN A 536 -6.42 -0.03 10.20
C ASN A 536 -7.41 -1.19 10.43
N ASN A 537 -6.98 -2.44 10.28
CA ASN A 537 -7.82 -3.62 10.46
C ASN A 537 -7.75 -4.21 11.88
N LEU A 538 -6.76 -3.78 12.68
CA LEU A 538 -6.47 -4.35 14.01
C LEU A 538 -7.68 -4.34 14.95
N LEU A 539 -8.39 -3.22 15.04
CA LEU A 539 -9.51 -3.09 15.97
C LEU A 539 -10.72 -3.93 15.56
N SER A 540 -10.99 -4.05 14.26
CA SER A 540 -12.07 -4.90 13.75
C SER A 540 -11.81 -6.38 14.03
N VAL A 541 -10.58 -6.84 13.76
CA VAL A 541 -10.16 -8.22 14.08
C VAL A 541 -10.16 -8.45 15.58
N LYS A 542 -9.65 -7.49 16.37
CA LYS A 542 -9.67 -7.54 17.85
C LYS A 542 -11.09 -7.70 18.39
N ASN A 543 -12.04 -6.95 17.85
CA ASN A 543 -13.43 -7.06 18.27
C ASN A 543 -13.99 -8.47 18.07
N ILE A 544 -13.70 -9.09 16.93
CA ILE A 544 -14.11 -10.49 16.68
C ILE A 544 -13.45 -11.46 17.67
N ILE A 545 -12.15 -11.28 17.93
CA ILE A 545 -11.41 -12.13 18.87
C ILE A 545 -12.04 -12.08 20.27
N LEU A 546 -12.35 -10.88 20.77
CA LEU A 546 -12.94 -10.69 22.11
C LEU A 546 -14.28 -11.41 22.29
N HIS A 547 -15.03 -11.61 21.19
CA HIS A 547 -16.33 -12.27 21.19
C HIS A 547 -16.26 -13.70 20.65
N SER A 548 -15.09 -14.29 20.49
CA SER A 548 -14.91 -15.65 19.95
C SER A 548 -14.53 -16.64 21.04
N HIS A 549 -15.04 -17.87 20.94
CA HIS A 549 -14.72 -19.00 21.82
C HIS A 549 -14.00 -20.09 21.01
N THR A 550 -12.68 -20.27 21.24
CA THR A 550 -11.85 -21.12 20.38
C THR A 550 -12.28 -22.58 20.35
N GLY A 551 -12.76 -23.13 21.47
CA GLY A 551 -13.24 -24.52 21.54
C GLY A 551 -14.45 -24.81 20.63
N HIS A 552 -15.35 -23.85 20.43
CA HIS A 552 -16.46 -23.98 19.48
C HIS A 552 -15.96 -23.87 18.04
N LEU A 553 -15.06 -22.89 17.77
CA LEU A 553 -14.52 -22.63 16.45
C LEU A 553 -13.70 -23.80 15.89
N GLU A 554 -13.03 -24.60 16.72
CA GLU A 554 -12.26 -25.77 16.28
C GLU A 554 -13.17 -26.81 15.56
N ASN A 555 -14.36 -27.06 16.10
CA ASN A 555 -15.31 -27.99 15.50
C ASN A 555 -15.86 -27.48 14.17
N ASP A 556 -16.17 -26.19 14.08
CA ASP A 556 -16.72 -25.58 12.87
C ASP A 556 -15.64 -25.42 11.79
N ALA A 557 -14.43 -25.04 12.15
CA ALA A 557 -13.28 -25.05 11.26
C ALA A 557 -13.03 -26.45 10.69
N ALA A 558 -13.14 -27.50 11.51
CA ALA A 558 -13.00 -28.91 11.06
C ALA A 558 -14.08 -29.32 10.03
N LYS A 559 -15.31 -28.79 10.14
CA LYS A 559 -16.38 -29.02 9.14
C LYS A 559 -16.04 -28.33 7.82
N ILE A 560 -15.60 -27.06 7.89
CA ILE A 560 -15.23 -26.27 6.71
C ILE A 560 -14.06 -26.93 5.97
N LEU A 561 -13.04 -27.39 6.70
CA LEU A 561 -11.85 -28.03 6.13
C LEU A 561 -12.11 -29.38 5.45
N ARG A 562 -13.22 -30.05 5.77
CA ARG A 562 -13.67 -31.27 5.09
C ARG A 562 -14.40 -30.96 3.78
N CYS A 563 -14.76 -29.72 3.56
CA CYS A 563 -15.45 -29.31 2.34
C CYS A 563 -14.48 -29.37 1.16
N GLU A 564 -14.94 -29.89 0.02
CA GLU A 564 -14.17 -29.97 -1.23
C GLU A 564 -14.67 -28.97 -2.27
N ASP A 565 -15.88 -28.46 -2.08
CA ASP A 565 -16.55 -27.51 -2.96
C ASP A 565 -16.29 -26.08 -2.47
N PRO A 566 -15.69 -25.19 -3.29
CA PRO A 566 -15.40 -23.80 -2.92
C PRO A 566 -16.65 -23.00 -2.53
N GLU A 567 -17.75 -23.13 -3.27
CA GLU A 567 -18.99 -22.41 -2.98
C GLU A 567 -19.61 -22.84 -1.64
N LYS A 568 -19.53 -24.12 -1.35
CA LYS A 568 -20.01 -24.67 -0.07
C LYS A 568 -19.11 -24.23 1.08
N ALA A 569 -17.79 -24.19 0.88
CA ALA A 569 -16.85 -23.69 1.88
C ALA A 569 -17.14 -22.23 2.21
N GLU A 570 -17.36 -21.39 1.20
CA GLU A 570 -17.71 -19.98 1.38
C GLU A 570 -19.02 -19.79 2.16
N LYS A 571 -20.06 -20.57 1.83
CA LYS A 571 -21.33 -20.57 2.58
C LYS A 571 -21.12 -20.93 4.05
N LEU A 572 -20.32 -21.97 4.35
CA LEU A 572 -20.02 -22.38 5.72
C LEU A 572 -19.22 -21.30 6.48
N ILE A 573 -18.28 -20.61 5.83
CA ILE A 573 -17.55 -19.48 6.41
C ILE A 573 -18.53 -18.32 6.74
N LYS A 574 -19.47 -18.03 5.87
CA LYS A 574 -20.52 -17.02 6.14
C LYS A 574 -21.39 -17.40 7.33
N ILE A 575 -21.81 -18.67 7.44
CA ILE A 575 -22.59 -19.19 8.58
C ILE A 575 -21.78 -19.07 9.87
N LEU A 576 -20.49 -19.43 9.88
CA LEU A 576 -19.59 -19.30 11.04
C LEU A 576 -19.56 -17.86 11.58
N ASN A 577 -19.65 -16.87 10.70
CA ASN A 577 -19.64 -15.47 11.11
C ASN A 577 -21.02 -14.95 11.57
N GLN A 578 -22.12 -15.60 11.18
CA GLN A 578 -23.50 -15.19 11.54
C GLN A 578 -23.96 -15.80 12.87
N SER A 579 -23.61 -17.04 13.16
CA SER A 579 -24.08 -17.77 14.34
C SER A 579 -23.71 -17.13 15.67
N GLU A 580 -22.53 -16.51 15.76
CA GLU A 580 -22.09 -15.85 17.00
C GLU A 580 -22.53 -14.37 17.11
N GLN A 581 -22.96 -13.73 16.00
CA GLN A 581 -23.62 -12.42 16.09
C GLN A 581 -24.97 -12.49 16.78
N ALA A 582 -25.69 -13.60 16.61
CA ALA A 582 -26.95 -13.85 17.30
C ALA A 582 -26.78 -14.11 18.81
N GLU A 583 -25.69 -14.79 19.22
CA GLU A 583 -25.39 -15.03 20.64
C GLU A 583 -24.90 -13.77 21.35
N SER A 584 -24.15 -12.89 20.68
CA SER A 584 -23.68 -11.64 21.28
C SER A 584 -24.76 -10.55 21.40
N GLN A 585 -25.87 -10.68 20.68
CA GLN A 585 -27.06 -9.81 20.83
C GLN A 585 -28.05 -10.32 21.89
N ALA A 586 -27.88 -11.55 22.38
CA ALA A 586 -28.75 -12.17 23.37
C ALA A 586 -28.22 -12.08 24.81
N VAL A 587 -27.02 -11.51 25.00
CA VAL A 587 -26.38 -11.20 26.29
C VAL A 587 -26.35 -9.68 26.47
#